data_4ea0ccf65492968fdf2b5c39228b6f8d
#
_entry.id   4ea0ccf65492968fdf2b5c39228b6f8d
#
_cell.length_a   1.000
_cell.length_b   1.000
_cell.length_c   1.000
_cell.angle_alpha   90.00
_cell.angle_beta   90.00
_cell.angle_gamma   90.00
#
_symmetry.space_group_name_H-M   'P 1'
#
loop_
_entity.id
_entity.type
_entity.pdbx_description
1 polymer ?
#
loop_
_entity_poly.entity_id
_entity_poly.type
_entity_poly.pdbx_seq_one_letter_code
_entity_poly.pdbx_strand_id
1 'polypeptide(L)'
;MSRLTSETAETLPKTLPGAVCAQRVRCGKAGCRCARGQGHLAHYRFWREGGRLRKRYVRRADLAAVRAACEARRRERRELSEAWQRWRQLVAVVREVSS
;
A
#
# COMPACT_ATOMS: atom_id res chain seq x y z
N MET A 1 16.42 -22.02 7.54
CA MET A 1 16.11 -20.93 6.60
C MET A 1 15.36 -19.76 7.18
N SER A 2 15.35 -19.67 8.48
CA SER A 2 14.72 -18.54 9.17
C SER A 2 15.33 -17.19 8.81
N ARG A 3 16.54 -17.18 8.33
CA ARG A 3 17.20 -15.96 7.89
C ARG A 3 16.42 -15.22 6.80
N LEU A 4 15.57 -15.93 6.07
CA LEU A 4 14.78 -15.31 5.03
C LEU A 4 13.85 -14.23 5.57
N THR A 5 13.34 -14.46 6.77
CA THR A 5 12.46 -13.47 7.37
C THR A 5 13.18 -12.21 7.78
N SER A 6 14.35 -12.32 8.35
CA SER A 6 15.11 -11.13 8.72
C SER A 6 15.61 -10.37 7.50
N GLU A 7 16.03 -11.09 6.48
CA GLU A 7 16.47 -10.47 5.24
C GLU A 7 15.33 -9.73 4.56
N THR A 8 14.14 -10.32 4.60
CA THR A 8 12.96 -9.70 4.02
C THR A 8 12.61 -8.41 4.73
N ALA A 9 12.80 -8.36 6.04
CA ALA A 9 12.52 -7.15 6.81
C ALA A 9 13.48 -6.02 6.48
N GLU A 10 14.73 -6.35 6.21
CA GLU A 10 15.74 -5.36 5.89
C GLU A 10 15.63 -4.84 4.47
N THR A 11 15.13 -5.67 3.57
CA THR A 11 15.02 -5.33 2.16
C THR A 11 13.59 -5.02 1.77
N LEU A 12 13.02 -3.98 2.39
CA LEU A 12 11.71 -3.52 1.99
C LEU A 12 11.75 -3.05 0.54
N PRO A 13 10.81 -3.49 -0.31
CA PRO A 13 10.76 -3.03 -1.69
C PRO A 13 10.54 -1.53 -1.75
N LYS A 14 11.03 -0.90 -2.80
CA LYS A 14 10.85 0.54 -3.01
C LYS A 14 9.39 0.90 -3.22
N THR A 15 8.62 0.00 -3.77
CA THR A 15 7.20 0.21 -4.02
C THR A 15 6.41 -0.95 -3.46
N LEU A 16 5.25 -0.65 -2.89
CA LEU A 16 4.34 -1.65 -2.35
C LEU A 16 2.92 -1.34 -2.82
N PRO A 17 2.16 -2.38 -3.22
CA PRO A 17 0.77 -2.17 -3.56
C PRO A 17 -0.06 -1.88 -2.32
N GLY A 18 -1.18 -1.18 -2.52
CA GLY A 18 -2.14 -0.93 -1.46
C GLY A 18 -1.99 0.40 -0.78
N ALA A 19 -2.56 0.50 0.40
CA ALA A 19 -2.58 1.73 1.17
C ALA A 19 -2.46 1.42 2.65
N VAL A 20 -1.88 2.34 3.40
CA VAL A 20 -1.78 2.23 4.85
C VAL A 20 -2.95 2.97 5.47
N CYS A 21 -3.67 2.29 6.35
CA CYS A 21 -4.79 2.85 7.08
C CYS A 21 -4.57 2.70 8.57
N ALA A 22 -4.96 3.72 9.32
CA ALA A 22 -4.94 3.67 10.77
C ALA A 22 -6.28 3.13 11.27
N GLN A 23 -6.23 2.20 12.19
CA GLN A 23 -7.44 1.64 12.81
C GLN A 23 -7.29 1.62 14.32
N ARG A 24 -8.39 1.79 15.02
CA ARG A 24 -8.41 1.64 16.46
C ARG A 24 -8.84 0.22 16.78
N VAL A 25 -8.00 -0.48 17.53
CA VAL A 25 -8.26 -1.86 17.90
C VAL A 25 -8.15 -2.04 19.39
N ARG A 26 -8.99 -2.90 19.93
CA ARG A 26 -8.93 -3.24 21.34
C ARG A 26 -7.96 -4.40 21.52
N CYS A 27 -7.07 -4.30 22.48
CA CYS A 27 -6.06 -5.32 22.67
C CYS A 27 -6.56 -6.56 23.42
N GLY A 28 -7.74 -6.50 23.99
CA GLY A 28 -8.32 -7.64 24.73
C GLY A 28 -7.81 -7.82 26.14
N LYS A 29 -6.87 -7.02 26.57
CA LYS A 29 -6.38 -7.07 27.94
C LYS A 29 -7.31 -6.30 28.87
N ALA A 30 -7.78 -6.94 29.93
CA ALA A 30 -8.76 -6.34 30.82
C ALA A 30 -8.26 -5.08 31.52
N GLY A 31 -6.99 -5.02 31.85
CA GLY A 31 -6.43 -3.86 32.55
C GLY A 31 -5.89 -2.77 31.64
N CYS A 32 -6.06 -2.90 30.36
CA CYS A 32 -5.52 -1.94 29.41
C CYS A 32 -6.41 -0.70 29.28
N ARG A 33 -5.79 0.45 29.03
CA ARG A 33 -6.52 1.72 28.83
C ARG A 33 -7.48 1.64 27.64
N CYS A 34 -7.18 0.83 26.65
CA CYS A 34 -8.04 0.71 25.47
C CYS A 34 -9.41 0.13 25.79
N ALA A 35 -9.54 -0.59 26.89
CA ALA A 35 -10.83 -1.12 27.31
C ALA A 35 -11.80 -0.03 27.77
N ARG A 36 -11.28 1.10 28.23
CA ARG A 36 -12.09 2.23 28.70
C ARG A 36 -12.34 3.29 27.66
N GLY A 37 -11.62 3.24 26.55
CA GLY A 37 -11.65 4.31 25.58
C GLY A 37 -11.73 3.84 24.15
N GLN A 38 -11.02 4.53 23.30
CA GLN A 38 -11.08 4.38 21.87
C GLN A 38 -10.21 3.26 21.31
N GLY A 39 -9.52 2.52 22.18
CA GLY A 39 -8.62 1.47 21.76
C GLY A 39 -7.24 1.98 21.38
N HIS A 40 -6.40 1.06 20.94
CA HIS A 40 -5.06 1.38 20.46
C HIS A 40 -5.10 1.74 18.99
N LEU A 41 -4.30 2.73 18.63
CA LEU A 41 -4.13 3.09 17.24
C LEU A 41 -3.13 2.12 16.62
N ALA A 42 -3.54 1.42 15.58
CA ALA A 42 -2.68 0.50 14.85
C ALA A 42 -2.75 0.83 13.37
N HIS A 43 -1.65 0.59 12.68
CA HIS A 43 -1.56 0.86 11.26
C HIS A 43 -1.48 -0.46 10.51
N TYR A 44 -2.26 -0.56 9.43
CA TYR A 44 -2.32 -1.75 8.60
C TYR A 44 -2.17 -1.35 7.15
N ARG A 45 -1.49 -2.20 6.38
CA ARG A 45 -1.42 -2.07 4.94
C ARG A 45 -2.45 -3.01 4.33
N PHE A 46 -3.31 -2.47 3.50
CA PHE A 46 -4.32 -3.22 2.77
C PHE A 46 -3.97 -3.24 1.30
N TRP A 47 -4.05 -4.42 0.67
CA TRP A 47 -3.81 -4.53 -0.77
C TRP A 47 -4.63 -5.69 -1.31
N ARG A 48 -4.81 -5.70 -2.62
CA ARG A 48 -5.50 -6.79 -3.27
C ARG A 48 -4.48 -7.69 -3.95
N GLU A 49 -4.66 -8.99 -3.77
CA GLU A 49 -3.79 -9.99 -4.34
C GLU A 49 -4.66 -11.16 -4.80
N GLY A 50 -4.63 -11.43 -6.11
CA GLY A 50 -5.44 -12.50 -6.66
C GLY A 50 -6.95 -12.35 -6.43
N GLY A 51 -7.44 -11.11 -6.38
CA GLY A 51 -8.84 -10.83 -6.13
C GLY A 51 -9.24 -10.81 -4.66
N ARG A 52 -8.31 -11.07 -3.77
CA ARG A 52 -8.57 -11.07 -2.32
C ARG A 52 -7.97 -9.85 -1.67
N LEU A 53 -8.67 -9.30 -0.69
CA LEU A 53 -8.15 -8.22 0.11
C LEU A 53 -7.23 -8.80 1.18
N ARG A 54 -5.99 -8.32 1.18
CA ARG A 54 -4.99 -8.70 2.17
C ARG A 54 -4.76 -7.56 3.13
N LYS A 55 -4.40 -7.91 4.37
CA LYS A 55 -4.17 -6.95 5.44
C LYS A 55 -2.93 -7.38 6.21
N ARG A 56 -2.07 -6.43 6.51
CA ARG A 56 -0.86 -6.71 7.29
C ARG A 56 -0.58 -5.57 8.25
N TYR A 57 -0.26 -5.93 9.47
CA TYR A 57 0.12 -4.96 10.49
C TYR A 57 1.44 -4.29 10.13
N VAL A 58 1.50 -2.97 10.32
CA VAL A 58 2.70 -2.18 10.06
C VAL A 58 3.24 -1.67 11.39
N ARG A 59 4.48 -2.01 11.69
CA ARG A 59 5.13 -1.52 12.90
C ARG A 59 5.36 -0.03 12.80
N ARG A 60 5.31 0.63 13.96
CA ARG A 60 5.56 2.06 14.02
C ARG A 60 6.92 2.42 13.40
N ALA A 61 7.94 1.60 13.64
CA ALA A 61 9.27 1.83 13.09
C ALA A 61 9.30 1.78 11.55
N ASP A 62 8.43 0.96 10.96
CA ASP A 62 8.39 0.78 9.49
C ASP A 62 7.34 1.66 8.82
N LEU A 63 6.54 2.35 9.58
CA LEU A 63 5.39 3.08 9.08
C LEU A 63 5.75 4.09 7.98
N ALA A 64 6.77 4.89 8.22
CA ALA A 64 7.20 5.90 7.24
C ALA A 64 7.69 5.25 5.94
N ALA A 65 8.47 4.19 6.05
CA ALA A 65 9.00 3.49 4.89
C ALA A 65 7.89 2.80 4.09
N VAL A 66 6.95 2.17 4.78
CA VAL A 66 5.83 1.50 4.12
C VAL A 66 4.92 2.52 3.42
N ARG A 67 4.63 3.64 4.07
CA ARG A 67 3.84 4.72 3.46
C ARG A 67 4.52 5.26 2.21
N ALA A 68 5.81 5.50 2.30
CA ALA A 68 6.58 6.00 1.16
C ALA A 68 6.55 5.01 0.00
N ALA A 69 6.68 3.72 0.28
CA ALA A 69 6.64 2.68 -0.73
C ALA A 69 5.26 2.60 -1.40
N CYS A 70 4.19 2.73 -0.62
CA CYS A 70 2.83 2.74 -1.18
C CYS A 70 2.58 3.98 -2.04
N GLU A 71 3.06 5.13 -1.62
CA GLU A 71 2.94 6.35 -2.40
C GLU A 71 3.73 6.28 -3.69
N ALA A 72 4.93 5.72 -3.64
CA ALA A 72 5.74 5.52 -4.83
C ALA A 72 5.03 4.64 -5.85
N ARG A 73 4.36 3.59 -5.38
CA ARG A 73 3.58 2.71 -6.25
C ARG A 73 2.42 3.45 -6.90
N ARG A 74 1.71 4.26 -6.13
CA ARG A 74 0.60 5.05 -6.67
C ARG A 74 1.09 6.05 -7.72
N ARG A 75 2.25 6.64 -7.47
CA ARG A 75 2.84 7.60 -8.39
C ARG A 75 3.20 6.94 -9.71
N GLU A 76 3.83 5.77 -9.64
CA GLU A 76 4.13 4.98 -10.84
C GLU A 76 2.89 4.63 -11.63
N ARG A 77 1.83 4.20 -10.94
CA ARG A 77 0.58 3.86 -11.60
C ARG A 77 -0.05 5.07 -12.28
N ARG A 78 0.02 6.23 -11.66
CA ARG A 78 -0.49 7.46 -12.26
C ARG A 78 0.30 7.83 -13.51
N GLU A 79 1.61 7.75 -13.44
CA GLU A 79 2.46 8.04 -14.60
C GLU A 79 2.17 7.10 -15.75
N LEU A 80 2.02 5.82 -15.47
CA LEU A 80 1.66 4.84 -16.48
C LEU A 80 0.29 5.14 -17.09
N SER A 81 -0.68 5.50 -16.24
CA SER A 81 -2.01 5.83 -16.69
C SER A 81 -2.00 7.06 -17.60
N GLU A 82 -1.25 8.09 -17.24
CA GLU A 82 -1.11 9.29 -18.05
C GLU A 82 -0.42 8.97 -19.39
N ALA A 83 0.61 8.15 -19.35
CA ALA A 83 1.29 7.73 -20.57
C ALA A 83 0.35 6.97 -21.51
N TRP A 84 -0.47 6.07 -20.94
CA TRP A 84 -1.47 5.34 -21.71
C TRP A 84 -2.49 6.27 -22.32
N GLN A 85 -2.96 7.28 -21.60
CA GLN A 85 -3.93 8.24 -22.11
C GLN A 85 -3.35 9.04 -23.27
N ARG A 86 -2.11 9.47 -23.14
CA ARG A 86 -1.43 10.20 -24.23
C ARG A 86 -1.29 9.33 -25.47
N TRP A 87 -0.90 8.07 -25.27
CA TRP A 87 -0.75 7.14 -26.37
C TRP A 87 -2.08 6.91 -27.08
N ARG A 88 -3.16 6.72 -26.32
CA ARG A 88 -4.50 6.56 -26.91
C ARG A 88 -4.90 7.76 -27.73
N GLN A 89 -4.61 8.94 -27.27
CA GLN A 89 -4.91 10.16 -28.00
C GLN A 89 -4.13 10.23 -29.30
N LEU A 90 -2.86 9.88 -29.28
CA LEU A 90 -2.04 9.83 -30.48
C LEU A 90 -2.56 8.83 -31.51
N VAL A 91 -2.93 7.65 -31.04
CA VAL A 91 -3.50 6.62 -31.91
C VAL A 91 -4.80 7.08 -32.53
N ALA A 92 -5.64 7.74 -31.74
CA ALA A 92 -6.90 8.26 -32.26
C ALA A 92 -6.68 9.31 -33.35
N VAL A 93 -5.73 10.21 -33.14
CA VAL A 93 -5.40 11.22 -34.16
C VAL A 93 -4.89 10.57 -35.43
N VAL A 94 -4.00 9.59 -35.30
CA VAL A 94 -3.47 8.88 -36.47
C VAL A 94 -4.58 8.17 -37.23
N ARG A 95 -5.51 7.56 -36.53
CA ARG A 95 -6.65 6.90 -37.19
C ARG A 95 -7.54 7.88 -37.93
N GLU A 96 -7.78 9.06 -37.37
CA GLU A 96 -8.55 10.10 -38.04
C GLU A 96 -7.87 10.57 -39.30
N VAL A 97 -6.57 10.75 -39.24
CA VAL A 97 -5.80 11.19 -40.41
C VAL A 97 -5.74 10.12 -41.48
N SER A 98 -5.70 8.85 -41.07
CA SER A 98 -5.61 7.73 -42.03
C SER A 98 -6.93 7.39 -42.69
N SER A 99 -8.01 7.76 -42.08
CA SER A 99 -9.32 7.47 -42.65
C SER A 99 -9.73 8.61 -43.61
#